data_b0b03457a3562599dc2931f375c281aa
#
_entry.id   b0b03457a3562599dc2931f375c281aa
#
_cell.length_a   1.000
_cell.length_b   1.000
_cell.length_c   1.000
_cell.angle_alpha   90.00
_cell.angle_beta   90.00
_cell.angle_gamma   90.00
#
_symmetry.space_group_name_H-M   'P 1'
#
loop_
_entity.id
_entity.type
_entity.pdbx_description
1 polymer ?
#
loop_
_entity_poly.entity_id
_entity_poly.type
_entity_poly.pdbx_seq_one_letter_code
_entity_poly.pdbx_strand_id
1 'polypeptide(L)'
;LPSGGHIVREENIPEIGAVSLWLNNGTRIIFKSSELDKGKVLLTGFRKGGLYSLDSLHYYTGLFAPSIISLSGAGNFSRDALNYFLAGNSASMRLLVDKTRTGLAGVSQVKDMETMFQLLYTKWMYPQLDTAICKQTIEKTKENYRVKQKSPREVFQEELMWLLNGRNYTNTILSDSLITRYVKQEDML
;
A
#
# COMPACT_ATOMS: atom_id res chain seq x y z
N LEU A 1 17.98 -0.22 16.28
CA LEU A 1 17.88 -1.03 15.06
C LEU A 1 17.28 -2.38 15.43
N PRO A 2 16.38 -2.93 14.60
CA PRO A 2 15.86 -4.27 14.84
C PRO A 2 17.00 -5.30 14.78
N SER A 3 16.87 -6.38 15.55
CA SER A 3 17.78 -7.52 15.42
C SER A 3 17.63 -8.11 14.02
N GLY A 4 18.73 -8.28 13.30
CA GLY A 4 18.70 -8.85 11.94
C GLY A 4 18.15 -10.28 11.96
N GLY A 5 17.28 -10.61 10.99
CA GLY A 5 16.94 -11.99 10.70
C GLY A 5 18.14 -12.73 10.09
N HIS A 6 18.22 -14.04 10.29
CA HIS A 6 19.21 -14.88 9.62
C HIS A 6 18.54 -15.86 8.65
N ILE A 7 19.25 -16.20 7.59
CA ILE A 7 18.80 -17.15 6.58
C ILE A 7 18.88 -18.56 7.18
N VAL A 8 17.76 -19.29 7.17
CA VAL A 8 17.69 -20.67 7.65
C VAL A 8 17.64 -21.69 6.51
N ARG A 9 17.27 -21.25 5.32
CA ARG A 9 17.21 -22.08 4.11
C ARG A 9 17.43 -21.24 2.88
N GLU A 10 18.19 -21.78 1.94
CA GLU A 10 18.39 -21.21 0.60
C GLU A 10 18.08 -22.27 -0.45
N GLU A 11 17.47 -21.87 -1.56
CA GLU A 11 17.10 -22.74 -2.67
C GLU A 11 17.18 -21.97 -3.99
N ASN A 12 17.86 -22.53 -4.96
CA ASN A 12 17.89 -22.00 -6.31
C ASN A 12 16.62 -22.37 -7.05
N ILE A 13 16.10 -21.45 -7.86
CA ILE A 13 14.96 -21.62 -8.77
C ILE A 13 15.47 -21.42 -10.19
N PRO A 14 16.06 -22.48 -10.82
CA PRO A 14 16.74 -22.37 -12.12
C PRO A 14 15.81 -21.90 -13.25
N GLU A 15 14.53 -22.30 -13.19
CA GLU A 15 13.53 -22.02 -14.22
C GLU A 15 13.32 -20.51 -14.45
N ILE A 16 13.56 -19.71 -13.44
CA ILE A 16 13.43 -18.25 -13.51
C ILE A 16 14.72 -17.50 -13.20
N GLY A 17 15.82 -18.22 -12.92
CA GLY A 17 17.09 -17.63 -12.54
C GLY A 17 17.02 -16.84 -11.24
N ALA A 18 16.33 -17.35 -10.25
CA ALA A 18 16.13 -16.69 -8.95
C ALA A 18 16.64 -17.55 -7.79
N VAL A 19 16.83 -16.91 -6.62
CA VAL A 19 17.16 -17.55 -5.36
C VAL A 19 16.05 -17.29 -4.37
N SER A 20 15.59 -18.33 -3.69
CA SER A 20 14.61 -18.25 -2.62
C SER A 20 15.32 -18.40 -1.27
N LEU A 21 15.13 -17.44 -0.38
CA LEU A 21 15.71 -17.38 0.95
C LEU A 21 14.58 -17.42 1.99
N TRP A 22 14.73 -18.25 3.02
CA TRP A 22 13.82 -18.25 4.16
C TRP A 22 14.54 -17.68 5.38
N LEU A 23 13.91 -16.72 6.04
CA LEU A 23 14.41 -16.16 7.29
C LEU A 23 13.85 -16.91 8.49
N ASN A 24 14.54 -16.83 9.62
CA ASN A 24 14.14 -17.44 10.89
C ASN A 24 12.77 -16.98 11.42
N ASN A 25 12.25 -15.85 10.96
CA ASN A 25 10.93 -15.33 11.29
C ASN A 25 9.82 -15.81 10.36
N GLY A 26 10.11 -16.76 9.45
CA GLY A 26 9.16 -17.31 8.48
C GLY A 26 8.99 -16.46 7.20
N THR A 27 9.68 -15.34 7.06
CA THR A 27 9.64 -14.54 5.83
C THR A 27 10.37 -15.27 4.71
N ARG A 28 9.74 -15.37 3.55
CA ARG A 28 10.37 -15.87 2.32
C ARG A 28 10.72 -14.69 1.43
N ILE A 29 11.97 -14.63 0.98
CA ILE A 29 12.48 -13.65 0.03
C ILE A 29 12.81 -14.38 -1.27
N ILE A 30 12.30 -13.89 -2.39
CA ILE A 30 12.70 -14.36 -3.71
C ILE A 30 13.50 -13.24 -4.35
N PHE A 31 14.78 -13.51 -4.58
CA PHE A 31 15.71 -12.56 -5.18
C PHE A 31 16.02 -12.98 -6.61
N LYS A 32 15.89 -12.04 -7.53
CA LYS A 32 16.28 -12.21 -8.93
C LYS A 32 17.10 -11.02 -9.41
N SER A 33 18.28 -11.28 -9.93
CA SER A 33 19.05 -10.29 -10.67
C SER A 33 18.48 -10.12 -12.10
N SER A 34 18.47 -8.88 -12.60
CA SER A 34 17.95 -8.57 -13.94
C SER A 34 18.83 -7.52 -14.63
N GLU A 35 19.06 -7.72 -15.92
CA GLU A 35 19.78 -6.78 -16.78
C GLU A 35 18.88 -5.74 -17.45
N LEU A 36 17.55 -5.82 -17.24
CA LEU A 36 16.57 -4.97 -17.92
C LEU A 36 16.61 -3.51 -17.45
N ASP A 37 16.91 -3.28 -16.16
CA ASP A 37 16.97 -1.93 -15.58
C ASP A 37 18.15 -1.87 -14.61
N LYS A 38 19.35 -1.70 -15.19
CA LYS A 38 20.60 -1.75 -14.44
C LYS A 38 20.66 -0.66 -13.37
N GLY A 39 21.10 -1.06 -12.19
CA GLY A 39 21.27 -0.16 -11.05
C GLY A 39 19.97 0.17 -10.30
N LYS A 40 18.83 -0.47 -10.65
CA LYS A 40 17.56 -0.29 -9.98
C LYS A 40 17.19 -1.51 -9.14
N VAL A 41 16.65 -1.25 -7.98
CA VAL A 41 16.09 -2.26 -7.07
C VAL A 41 14.57 -2.09 -7.01
N LEU A 42 13.85 -3.16 -7.29
CA LEU A 42 12.40 -3.24 -7.14
C LEU A 42 12.10 -4.21 -6.00
N LEU A 43 11.36 -3.76 -5.02
CA LEU A 43 10.91 -4.56 -3.89
C LEU A 43 9.40 -4.67 -3.89
N THR A 44 8.86 -5.87 -3.72
CA THR A 44 7.44 -6.08 -3.42
C THR A 44 7.34 -7.16 -2.36
N GLY A 45 6.69 -6.83 -1.25
CA GLY A 45 6.39 -7.75 -0.18
C GLY A 45 4.90 -7.79 0.10
N PHE A 46 4.35 -8.95 0.48
CA PHE A 46 2.96 -9.08 0.86
C PHE A 46 2.74 -10.24 1.82
N ARG A 47 1.68 -10.14 2.60
CA ARG A 47 1.14 -11.20 3.46
C ARG A 47 -0.34 -11.41 3.16
N LYS A 48 -0.88 -12.54 3.56
CA LYS A 48 -2.33 -12.81 3.54
C LYS A 48 -3.05 -11.82 4.47
N GLY A 49 -4.30 -11.50 4.13
CA GLY A 49 -5.12 -10.52 4.84
C GLY A 49 -5.12 -9.19 4.11
N GLY A 50 -6.23 -8.81 3.53
CA GLY A 50 -6.49 -7.57 2.83
C GLY A 50 -7.86 -7.05 3.20
N LEU A 51 -8.48 -6.27 2.32
CA LEU A 51 -9.77 -5.64 2.60
C LEU A 51 -10.86 -6.63 3.00
N TYR A 52 -10.83 -7.87 2.48
CA TYR A 52 -11.82 -8.91 2.82
C TYR A 52 -11.65 -9.49 4.22
N SER A 53 -10.56 -9.20 4.91
CA SER A 53 -10.41 -9.54 6.34
C SER A 53 -11.02 -8.50 7.27
N LEU A 54 -11.44 -7.35 6.73
CA LEU A 54 -12.10 -6.28 7.47
C LEU A 54 -13.62 -6.48 7.47
N ASP A 55 -14.25 -6.12 8.56
CA ASP A 55 -15.71 -6.08 8.64
C ASP A 55 -16.30 -4.90 7.85
N SER A 56 -17.62 -4.82 7.79
CA SER A 56 -18.33 -3.78 7.05
C SER A 56 -18.12 -2.36 7.59
N LEU A 57 -17.69 -2.20 8.83
CA LEU A 57 -17.43 -0.89 9.42
C LEU A 57 -16.06 -0.36 9.02
N HIS A 58 -15.04 -1.23 9.01
CA HIS A 58 -13.65 -0.87 8.75
C HIS A 58 -13.24 -0.99 7.27
N TYR A 59 -14.03 -1.69 6.45
CA TYR A 59 -13.74 -1.90 5.03
C TYR A 59 -13.49 -0.60 4.28
N TYR A 60 -14.38 0.37 4.46
CA TYR A 60 -14.27 1.66 3.75
C TYR A 60 -13.08 2.48 4.22
N THR A 61 -12.79 2.50 5.53
CA THR A 61 -11.57 3.11 6.06
C THR A 61 -10.32 2.44 5.49
N GLY A 62 -10.30 1.10 5.40
CA GLY A 62 -9.22 0.32 4.81
C GLY A 62 -8.94 0.62 3.34
N LEU A 63 -9.91 1.12 2.57
CA LEU A 63 -9.69 1.58 1.19
C LEU A 63 -8.83 2.85 1.11
N PHE A 64 -8.90 3.72 2.11
CA PHE A 64 -8.20 5.00 2.14
C PHE A 64 -6.86 4.94 2.87
N ALA A 65 -6.78 4.18 3.95
CA ALA A 65 -5.63 4.15 4.85
C ALA A 65 -4.28 3.93 4.14
N PRO A 66 -4.10 2.97 3.21
CA PRO A 66 -2.81 2.73 2.58
C PRO A 66 -2.26 3.92 1.81
N SER A 67 -3.12 4.63 1.08
CA SER A 67 -2.72 5.79 0.29
C SER A 67 -2.42 7.00 1.18
N ILE A 68 -3.24 7.24 2.20
CA ILE A 68 -3.06 8.34 3.13
C ILE A 68 -1.78 8.15 3.95
N ILE A 69 -1.55 6.97 4.51
CA ILE A 69 -0.33 6.65 5.26
C ILE A 69 0.91 6.75 4.37
N SER A 70 0.83 6.26 3.12
CA SER A 70 1.95 6.36 2.18
C SER A 70 2.34 7.80 1.87
N LEU A 71 1.37 8.70 1.80
CA LEU A 71 1.57 10.13 1.55
C LEU A 71 1.91 10.94 2.81
N SER A 72 1.61 10.42 4.00
CA SER A 72 1.88 11.07 5.28
C SER A 72 3.35 10.97 5.68
N GLY A 73 3.73 11.59 6.78
CA GLY A 73 5.04 11.43 7.40
C GLY A 73 5.30 10.01 7.92
N ALA A 74 6.40 9.83 8.65
CA ALA A 74 6.72 8.56 9.31
C ALA A 74 7.68 8.78 10.47
N GLY A 75 7.55 8.01 11.55
CA GLY A 75 8.36 8.19 12.74
C GLY A 75 8.20 9.60 13.32
N ASN A 76 9.31 10.29 13.48
CA ASN A 76 9.34 11.69 13.97
C ASN A 76 9.37 12.72 12.82
N PHE A 77 9.27 12.29 11.56
CA PHE A 77 9.33 13.17 10.40
C PHE A 77 7.94 13.49 9.89
N SER A 78 7.60 14.79 9.79
CA SER A 78 6.46 15.23 9.01
C SER A 78 6.66 14.88 7.53
N ARG A 79 5.60 14.94 6.73
CA ARG A 79 5.69 14.73 5.27
C ARG A 79 6.77 15.60 4.63
N ASP A 80 6.77 16.90 4.95
CA ASP A 80 7.70 17.84 4.32
C ASP A 80 9.13 17.61 4.76
N ALA A 81 9.36 17.32 6.05
CA ALA A 81 10.67 16.95 6.57
C ALA A 81 11.19 15.66 5.91
N LEU A 82 10.33 14.67 5.72
CA LEU A 82 10.68 13.43 5.05
C LEU A 82 11.02 13.65 3.57
N ASN A 83 10.23 14.45 2.86
CA ASN A 83 10.50 14.82 1.47
C ASN A 83 11.82 15.59 1.33
N TYR A 84 12.11 16.50 2.25
CA TYR A 84 13.38 17.23 2.27
C TYR A 84 14.56 16.27 2.52
N PHE A 85 14.43 15.36 3.49
CA PHE A 85 15.47 14.36 3.78
C PHE A 85 15.71 13.42 2.59
N LEU A 86 14.66 13.05 1.87
CA LEU A 86 14.75 12.19 0.69
C LEU A 86 15.12 12.94 -0.60
N ALA A 87 15.27 14.27 -0.54
CA ALA A 87 15.67 15.05 -1.70
C ALA A 87 17.04 14.59 -2.22
N GLY A 88 17.12 14.25 -3.51
CA GLY A 88 18.30 13.67 -4.14
C GLY A 88 18.44 12.15 -3.98
N ASN A 89 17.61 11.49 -3.19
CA ASN A 89 17.51 10.04 -3.12
C ASN A 89 16.45 9.51 -4.10
N SER A 90 16.72 8.38 -4.71
CA SER A 90 15.75 7.67 -5.57
C SER A 90 14.83 6.74 -4.79
N ALA A 91 15.02 6.63 -3.47
CA ALA A 91 14.27 5.73 -2.61
C ALA A 91 12.81 6.16 -2.48
N SER A 92 11.91 5.26 -2.76
CA SER A 92 10.48 5.45 -2.55
C SER A 92 9.83 4.17 -2.06
N MET A 93 8.72 4.29 -1.33
CA MET A 93 7.91 3.17 -0.90
C MET A 93 6.44 3.53 -0.86
N ARG A 94 5.60 2.53 -0.96
CA ARG A 94 4.15 2.65 -0.78
C ARG A 94 3.58 1.40 -0.12
N LEU A 95 2.52 1.59 0.66
CA LEU A 95 1.71 0.50 1.17
C LEU A 95 0.75 0.02 0.09
N LEU A 96 0.50 -1.27 0.09
CA LEU A 96 -0.40 -1.94 -0.84
C LEU A 96 -1.44 -2.73 -0.03
N VAL A 97 -2.71 -2.52 -0.32
CA VAL A 97 -3.78 -3.36 0.19
C VAL A 97 -4.68 -3.71 -0.97
N ASP A 98 -4.81 -4.98 -1.26
CA ASP A 98 -5.81 -5.50 -2.19
C ASP A 98 -6.92 -6.24 -1.43
N LYS A 99 -7.78 -6.92 -2.14
CA LYS A 99 -8.91 -7.66 -1.53
C LYS A 99 -8.46 -8.73 -0.55
N THR A 100 -7.33 -9.41 -0.84
CA THR A 100 -6.87 -10.62 -0.12
C THR A 100 -5.49 -10.50 0.49
N ARG A 101 -4.73 -9.45 0.17
CA ARG A 101 -3.34 -9.25 0.57
C ARG A 101 -3.08 -7.84 1.06
N THR A 102 -2.21 -7.75 2.06
CA THR A 102 -1.62 -6.49 2.53
C THR A 102 -0.12 -6.56 2.31
N GLY A 103 0.47 -5.48 1.84
CA GLY A 103 1.88 -5.48 1.49
C GLY A 103 2.46 -4.09 1.32
N LEU A 104 3.62 -4.09 0.68
CA LEU A 104 4.41 -2.90 0.42
C LEU A 104 5.16 -3.06 -0.90
N ALA A 105 5.46 -1.95 -1.53
CA ALA A 105 6.37 -1.88 -2.66
C ALA A 105 7.39 -0.77 -2.45
N GLY A 106 8.61 -1.03 -2.87
CA GLY A 106 9.70 -0.07 -2.82
C GLY A 106 10.47 -0.03 -4.14
N VAL A 107 11.02 1.11 -4.45
CA VAL A 107 11.90 1.32 -5.61
C VAL A 107 13.06 2.20 -5.17
N SER A 108 14.28 1.84 -5.59
CA SER A 108 15.45 2.67 -5.40
C SER A 108 16.53 2.36 -6.46
N GLN A 109 17.54 3.21 -6.55
CA GLN A 109 18.82 2.81 -7.11
C GLN A 109 19.59 1.99 -6.07
N VAL A 110 20.56 1.19 -6.52
CA VAL A 110 21.40 0.35 -5.63
C VAL A 110 22.06 1.20 -4.54
N LYS A 111 22.56 2.38 -4.87
CA LYS A 111 23.20 3.30 -3.91
C LYS A 111 22.27 3.79 -2.80
N ASP A 112 20.96 3.84 -3.07
CA ASP A 112 19.91 4.35 -2.16
C ASP A 112 19.09 3.21 -1.53
N MET A 113 19.51 1.95 -1.71
CA MET A 113 18.76 0.77 -1.24
C MET A 113 18.60 0.77 0.28
N GLU A 114 19.65 1.17 1.03
CA GLU A 114 19.56 1.27 2.48
C GLU A 114 18.50 2.28 2.91
N THR A 115 18.47 3.45 2.28
CA THR A 115 17.45 4.49 2.53
C THR A 115 16.06 3.96 2.24
N MET A 116 15.88 3.17 1.17
CA MET A 116 14.59 2.53 0.86
C MET A 116 14.15 1.58 1.99
N PHE A 117 15.04 0.74 2.52
CA PHE A 117 14.71 -0.16 3.62
C PHE A 117 14.44 0.58 4.93
N GLN A 118 15.20 1.64 5.24
CA GLN A 118 14.95 2.49 6.40
C GLN A 118 13.58 3.18 6.31
N LEU A 119 13.24 3.72 5.14
CA LEU A 119 11.94 4.34 4.88
C LEU A 119 10.80 3.33 5.04
N LEU A 120 10.97 2.12 4.49
CA LEU A 120 10.03 1.03 4.59
C LEU A 120 9.81 0.64 6.06
N TYR A 121 10.87 0.41 6.80
CA TYR A 121 10.81 0.09 8.23
C TYR A 121 10.10 1.18 9.02
N THR A 122 10.47 2.45 8.79
CA THR A 122 9.89 3.57 9.52
C THR A 122 8.39 3.73 9.22
N LYS A 123 7.99 3.63 7.95
CA LYS A 123 6.58 3.70 7.54
C LYS A 123 5.74 2.52 8.04
N TRP A 124 6.35 1.33 8.14
CA TRP A 124 5.65 0.14 8.60
C TRP A 124 5.48 0.11 10.11
N MET A 125 6.53 0.45 10.85
CA MET A 125 6.55 0.36 12.32
C MET A 125 6.02 1.60 13.02
N TYR A 126 6.16 2.77 12.38
CA TYR A 126 5.82 4.08 12.95
C TYR A 126 5.06 4.92 11.93
N PRO A 127 3.92 4.42 11.41
CA PRO A 127 3.11 5.18 10.46
C PRO A 127 2.60 6.46 11.11
N GLN A 128 2.52 7.51 10.32
CA GLN A 128 1.85 8.75 10.72
C GLN A 128 0.61 8.96 9.87
N LEU A 129 -0.35 9.67 10.42
CA LEU A 129 -1.55 10.10 9.74
C LEU A 129 -1.58 11.63 9.66
N ASP A 130 -1.43 12.16 8.46
CA ASP A 130 -1.57 13.59 8.21
C ASP A 130 -3.05 13.94 7.98
N THR A 131 -3.61 14.72 8.90
CA THR A 131 -5.02 15.13 8.86
C THR A 131 -5.37 15.93 7.60
N ALA A 132 -4.45 16.75 7.10
CA ALA A 132 -4.67 17.53 5.88
C ALA A 132 -4.72 16.62 4.65
N ILE A 133 -3.79 15.66 4.54
CA ILE A 133 -3.79 14.65 3.49
C ILE A 133 -5.06 13.79 3.55
N CYS A 134 -5.46 13.38 4.76
CA CYS A 134 -6.68 12.62 4.97
C CYS A 134 -7.91 13.37 4.41
N LYS A 135 -8.12 14.61 4.83
CA LYS A 135 -9.22 15.45 4.35
C LYS A 135 -9.16 15.66 2.83
N GLN A 136 -8.00 16.01 2.29
CA GLN A 136 -7.82 16.21 0.85
C GLN A 136 -8.13 14.94 0.04
N THR A 137 -7.66 13.79 0.49
CA THR A 137 -7.89 12.50 -0.20
C THR A 137 -9.37 12.12 -0.17
N ILE A 138 -10.04 12.31 0.96
CA ILE A 138 -11.48 12.06 1.10
C ILE A 138 -12.28 12.95 0.18
N GLU A 139 -12.06 14.27 0.21
CA GLU A 139 -12.81 15.22 -0.63
C GLU A 139 -12.55 14.99 -2.14
N LYS A 140 -11.31 14.72 -2.53
CA LYS A 140 -11.00 14.35 -3.92
C LYS A 140 -11.73 13.08 -4.36
N THR A 141 -11.86 12.09 -3.47
CA THR A 141 -12.57 10.85 -3.79
C THR A 141 -14.07 11.09 -3.93
N LYS A 142 -14.68 11.90 -3.06
CA LYS A 142 -16.08 12.31 -3.19
C LYS A 142 -16.34 13.03 -4.51
N GLU A 143 -15.48 13.97 -4.87
CA GLU A 143 -15.62 14.70 -6.14
C GLU A 143 -15.50 13.78 -7.35
N ASN A 144 -14.52 12.87 -7.35
CA ASN A 144 -14.38 11.87 -8.41
C ASN A 144 -15.63 11.00 -8.54
N TYR A 145 -16.24 10.63 -7.41
CA TYR A 145 -17.49 9.87 -7.42
C TYR A 145 -18.64 10.68 -8.05
N ARG A 146 -18.82 11.95 -7.64
CA ARG A 146 -19.85 12.83 -8.22
C ARG A 146 -19.70 12.99 -9.73
N VAL A 147 -18.46 13.07 -10.23
CA VAL A 147 -18.19 13.12 -11.68
C VAL A 147 -18.58 11.81 -12.35
N LYS A 148 -18.22 10.67 -11.78
CA LYS A 148 -18.56 9.34 -12.31
C LYS A 148 -20.06 9.12 -12.39
N GLN A 149 -20.83 9.56 -11.39
CA GLN A 149 -22.29 9.43 -11.37
C GLN A 149 -22.99 10.21 -12.50
N LYS A 150 -22.32 11.18 -13.12
CA LYS A 150 -22.81 11.91 -14.30
C LYS A 150 -22.55 11.18 -15.62
N SER A 151 -21.80 10.07 -15.60
CA SER A 151 -21.46 9.28 -16.77
C SER A 151 -22.39 8.07 -16.89
N PRO A 152 -23.24 7.97 -17.92
CA PRO A 152 -24.11 6.80 -18.13
C PRO A 152 -23.34 5.47 -18.22
N ARG A 153 -22.13 5.53 -18.77
CA ARG A 153 -21.25 4.36 -18.88
C ARG A 153 -20.81 3.85 -17.50
N GLU A 154 -20.36 4.75 -16.63
CA GLU A 154 -19.92 4.39 -15.28
C GLU A 154 -21.07 3.84 -14.45
N VAL A 155 -22.26 4.45 -14.54
CA VAL A 155 -23.47 3.98 -13.86
C VAL A 155 -23.87 2.60 -14.37
N PHE A 156 -23.83 2.37 -15.68
CA PHE A 156 -24.13 1.05 -16.25
C PHE A 156 -23.14 -0.01 -15.77
N GLN A 157 -21.85 0.29 -15.75
CA GLN A 157 -20.82 -0.64 -15.26
C GLN A 157 -21.03 -0.99 -13.78
N GLU A 158 -21.41 -0.01 -12.97
CA GLU A 158 -21.76 -0.20 -11.57
C GLU A 158 -22.93 -1.17 -11.38
N GLU A 159 -24.04 -0.93 -12.06
CA GLU A 159 -25.21 -1.79 -11.99
C GLU A 159 -24.90 -3.21 -12.51
N LEU A 160 -24.12 -3.33 -13.58
CA LEU A 160 -23.68 -4.62 -14.11
C LEU A 160 -22.84 -5.40 -13.08
N MET A 161 -21.90 -4.74 -12.41
CA MET A 161 -21.07 -5.35 -11.36
C MET A 161 -21.91 -5.81 -10.18
N TRP A 162 -22.94 -5.07 -9.79
CA TRP A 162 -23.88 -5.47 -8.75
C TRP A 162 -24.74 -6.66 -9.17
N LEU A 163 -25.17 -6.71 -10.42
CA LEU A 163 -25.94 -7.83 -10.95
C LEU A 163 -25.11 -9.13 -10.93
N LEU A 164 -23.84 -9.04 -11.33
CA LEU A 164 -22.94 -10.21 -11.45
C LEU A 164 -22.41 -10.70 -10.08
N ASN A 165 -22.14 -9.81 -9.13
CA ASN A 165 -21.43 -10.14 -7.88
C ASN A 165 -22.32 -10.00 -6.62
N GLY A 166 -23.58 -9.59 -6.77
CA GLY A 166 -24.47 -9.25 -5.66
C GLY A 166 -24.15 -7.90 -5.01
N ARG A 167 -25.17 -7.35 -4.33
CA ARG A 167 -25.04 -6.09 -3.59
C ARG A 167 -24.55 -6.37 -2.17
N ASN A 168 -23.26 -6.13 -1.92
CA ASN A 168 -22.69 -6.21 -0.58
C ASN A 168 -21.65 -5.09 -0.38
N TYR A 169 -21.16 -4.91 0.84
CA TYR A 169 -20.27 -3.80 1.17
C TYR A 169 -18.94 -3.85 0.40
N THR A 170 -18.47 -5.02 -0.04
CA THR A 170 -17.22 -5.16 -0.79
C THR A 170 -17.34 -4.83 -2.28
N ASN A 171 -18.56 -4.80 -2.80
CA ASN A 171 -18.89 -4.47 -4.20
C ASN A 171 -19.63 -3.14 -4.33
N THR A 172 -19.87 -2.45 -3.20
CA THR A 172 -20.55 -1.16 -3.21
C THR A 172 -19.59 -0.05 -3.62
N ILE A 173 -20.03 0.80 -4.52
CA ILE A 173 -19.29 1.98 -4.93
C ILE A 173 -19.33 3.03 -3.82
N LEU A 174 -18.20 3.71 -3.63
CA LEU A 174 -18.04 4.75 -2.63
C LEU A 174 -18.92 5.96 -2.97
N SER A 175 -19.99 6.15 -2.20
CA SER A 175 -20.82 7.37 -2.26
C SER A 175 -20.41 8.36 -1.17
N ASP A 176 -20.80 9.63 -1.33
CA ASP A 176 -20.57 10.66 -0.30
C ASP A 176 -21.12 10.23 1.07
N SER A 177 -22.29 9.61 1.09
CA SER A 177 -22.93 9.14 2.31
C SER A 177 -22.17 7.99 2.97
N LEU A 178 -21.69 7.02 2.19
CA LEU A 178 -20.87 5.92 2.69
C LEU A 178 -19.53 6.42 3.24
N ILE A 179 -18.85 7.30 2.48
CA ILE A 179 -17.59 7.89 2.92
C ILE A 179 -17.78 8.65 4.24
N THR A 180 -18.79 9.52 4.32
CA THR A 180 -19.05 10.33 5.52
C THR A 180 -19.41 9.46 6.73
N ARG A 181 -20.13 8.36 6.52
CA ARG A 181 -20.58 7.49 7.61
C ARG A 181 -19.51 6.53 8.12
N TYR A 182 -18.68 5.98 7.23
CA TYR A 182 -17.82 4.84 7.56
C TYR A 182 -16.31 5.13 7.47
N VAL A 183 -15.88 6.18 6.77
CA VAL A 183 -14.45 6.50 6.70
C VAL A 183 -14.07 7.37 7.89
N LYS A 184 -13.38 6.75 8.85
CA LYS A 184 -12.97 7.39 10.09
C LYS A 184 -11.46 7.46 10.18
N GLN A 185 -10.95 8.64 10.49
CA GLN A 185 -9.52 8.89 10.62
C GLN A 185 -8.90 8.08 11.77
N GLU A 186 -9.63 7.92 12.88
CA GLU A 186 -9.18 7.17 14.04
C GLU A 186 -8.93 5.69 13.81
N ASP A 187 -9.56 5.11 12.78
CA ASP A 187 -9.48 3.68 12.43
C ASP A 187 -8.44 3.39 11.31
N MET A 188 -7.60 4.39 10.93
CA MET A 188 -6.65 4.24 9.80
C MET A 188 -5.27 3.72 10.21
N LEU A 189 -4.92 3.68 11.49
CA LEU A 189 -3.61 3.26 12.02
C LEU A 189 -3.64 1.89 12.67
#